data_a2c3960512ec8ca4f21d8a69e8d8bb15
#
_entry.id   a2c3960512ec8ca4f21d8a69e8d8bb15
#
_cell.length_a   1.000
_cell.length_b   1.000
_cell.length_c   1.000
_cell.angle_alpha   90.00
_cell.angle_beta   90.00
_cell.angle_gamma   90.00
#
_symmetry.space_group_name_H-M   'P 1'
#
loop_
_entity.id
_entity.type
_entity.pdbx_description
1 polymer ?
#
loop_
_entity_poly.entity_id
_entity_poly.type
_entity_poly.pdbx_seq_one_letter_code
_entity_poly.pdbx_strand_id
1 'polypeptide(L)'
;MKIFSEELVARAAQELHIANLSTATIGEVLLMAQYLERETGIPFIRMDQGSPGLPVNHYGVEAEKAALDRGVGSQYPAADGVPELKEAASRFVKAFLDIDITPRSCVPTTGSVAGSYGSFIACTQRIPGKNKVLFIDPGFPIQKSQLRIIGAEWEEFDIYHYRGAALHDKLESILKSGDIAAIIYSNPNNPAWICLEEEELAIIGRLATQYDVIVMEDLAYFCMDFRRDMGHPFEPPYAPTVARYTDNYILMLSSSKIFSYAGQRMALTCISDKLFEKHYPALAERYHDAGVFGQTLVASILYMITSGCTASTQYAYAEMLRLSTEGTINFVADTREYALRAERMKRIFTDNGFHVVYDYDATQPVGDGFFFTIGYGEMTGGELLTELLYYGVSSISLSTTGSEQQGVRACTSRMRSELYEVMEERMRVFHEDHPL
;
A
#
# COMPACT_ATOMS: atom_id res chain seq x y z
N MET A 1 9.45 3.46 -34.16
CA MET A 1 8.52 2.40 -34.69
C MET A 1 8.07 1.52 -33.55
N LYS A 2 6.76 1.33 -33.37
CA LYS A 2 6.16 0.47 -32.32
C LYS A 2 6.75 -0.95 -32.36
N ILE A 3 7.04 -1.52 -31.22
CA ILE A 3 7.59 -2.91 -31.07
C ILE A 3 6.48 -3.94 -31.32
N PHE A 4 5.29 -3.67 -30.82
CA PHE A 4 4.10 -4.49 -31.03
C PHE A 4 3.14 -3.77 -31.96
N SER A 5 2.66 -4.48 -33.00
CA SER A 5 1.70 -3.92 -33.94
C SER A 5 0.33 -3.68 -33.28
N GLU A 6 -0.39 -2.69 -33.78
CA GLU A 6 -1.76 -2.41 -33.31
C GLU A 6 -2.69 -3.61 -33.47
N GLU A 7 -2.53 -4.38 -34.55
CA GLU A 7 -3.29 -5.62 -34.80
C GLU A 7 -3.06 -6.67 -33.73
N LEU A 8 -1.79 -6.84 -33.29
CA LEU A 8 -1.45 -7.80 -32.25
C LEU A 8 -2.03 -7.39 -30.89
N VAL A 9 -1.90 -6.12 -30.53
CA VAL A 9 -2.46 -5.58 -29.28
C VAL A 9 -3.98 -5.65 -29.27
N ALA A 10 -4.65 -5.31 -30.38
CA ALA A 10 -6.10 -5.41 -30.52
C ALA A 10 -6.58 -6.87 -30.40
N ARG A 11 -5.90 -7.82 -31.06
CA ARG A 11 -6.20 -9.25 -30.92
C ARG A 11 -6.03 -9.73 -29.49
N ALA A 12 -4.96 -9.34 -28.81
CA ALA A 12 -4.73 -9.67 -27.41
C ALA A 12 -5.87 -9.15 -26.51
N ALA A 13 -6.28 -7.91 -26.67
CA ALA A 13 -7.39 -7.32 -25.92
C ALA A 13 -8.70 -8.08 -26.14
N GLN A 14 -8.98 -8.46 -27.40
CA GLN A 14 -10.18 -9.23 -27.74
C GLN A 14 -10.18 -10.64 -27.11
N GLU A 15 -9.07 -11.37 -27.21
CA GLU A 15 -8.95 -12.74 -26.65
C GLU A 15 -9.00 -12.74 -25.12
N LEU A 16 -8.49 -11.69 -24.49
CA LEU A 16 -8.53 -11.50 -23.03
C LEU A 16 -9.82 -10.85 -22.53
N HIS A 17 -10.76 -10.54 -23.41
CA HIS A 17 -12.02 -9.87 -23.10
C HIS A 17 -11.87 -8.50 -22.39
N ILE A 18 -10.81 -7.76 -22.73
CA ILE A 18 -10.55 -6.43 -22.18
C ILE A 18 -11.32 -5.40 -23.03
N ALA A 19 -12.33 -4.78 -22.43
CA ALA A 19 -13.21 -3.88 -23.15
C ALA A 19 -12.55 -2.55 -23.53
N ASN A 20 -11.66 -2.04 -22.67
CA ASN A 20 -10.97 -0.75 -22.87
C ASN A 20 -9.60 -0.75 -22.21
N LEU A 21 -8.55 -0.66 -23.00
CA LEU A 21 -7.16 -0.63 -22.50
C LEU A 21 -6.88 0.64 -21.68
N SER A 22 -7.47 1.77 -21.99
CA SER A 22 -7.21 3.03 -21.30
C SER A 22 -7.70 3.04 -19.85
N THR A 23 -8.61 2.13 -19.50
CA THR A 23 -9.15 1.95 -18.14
C THR A 23 -8.84 0.57 -17.56
N ALA A 24 -7.89 -0.14 -18.17
CA ALA A 24 -7.55 -1.50 -17.79
C ALA A 24 -7.07 -1.58 -16.33
N THR A 25 -7.57 -2.57 -15.63
CA THR A 25 -7.17 -2.90 -14.26
C THR A 25 -5.75 -3.46 -14.20
N ILE A 26 -5.15 -3.49 -13.02
CA ILE A 26 -3.83 -4.10 -12.79
C ILE A 26 -3.78 -5.55 -13.34
N GLY A 27 -4.86 -6.32 -13.12
CA GLY A 27 -4.96 -7.70 -13.59
C GLY A 27 -5.00 -7.80 -15.11
N GLU A 28 -5.78 -6.94 -15.78
CA GLU A 28 -5.89 -6.90 -17.24
C GLU A 28 -4.58 -6.48 -17.90
N VAL A 29 -3.89 -5.46 -17.37
CA VAL A 29 -2.57 -5.05 -17.87
C VAL A 29 -1.55 -6.18 -17.71
N LEU A 30 -1.58 -6.89 -16.58
CA LEU A 30 -0.74 -8.07 -16.36
C LEU A 30 -0.96 -9.14 -17.43
N LEU A 31 -2.22 -9.47 -17.72
CA LEU A 31 -2.59 -10.46 -18.72
C LEU A 31 -2.17 -10.03 -20.14
N MET A 32 -2.36 -8.75 -20.48
CA MET A 32 -1.91 -8.17 -21.75
C MET A 32 -0.40 -8.34 -21.94
N ALA A 33 0.39 -7.92 -20.96
CA ALA A 33 1.84 -8.04 -21.06
C ALA A 33 2.30 -9.51 -21.19
N GLN A 34 1.71 -10.42 -20.38
CA GLN A 34 2.02 -11.85 -20.48
C GLN A 34 1.63 -12.46 -21.82
N TYR A 35 0.48 -12.05 -22.39
CA TYR A 35 0.06 -12.50 -23.70
C TYR A 35 1.06 -12.08 -24.77
N LEU A 36 1.40 -10.78 -24.82
CA LEU A 36 2.33 -10.21 -25.81
C LEU A 36 3.74 -10.80 -25.69
N GLU A 37 4.24 -11.01 -24.47
CA GLU A 37 5.51 -11.69 -24.21
C GLU A 37 5.52 -13.13 -24.77
N ARG A 38 4.44 -13.89 -24.54
CA ARG A 38 4.32 -15.26 -25.00
C ARG A 38 4.27 -15.36 -26.54
N GLU A 39 3.49 -14.49 -27.18
CA GLU A 39 3.31 -14.52 -28.65
C GLU A 39 4.56 -14.08 -29.41
N THR A 40 5.41 -13.22 -28.81
CA THR A 40 6.53 -12.60 -29.54
C THR A 40 7.91 -13.02 -29.02
N GLY A 41 7.98 -13.51 -27.79
CA GLY A 41 9.26 -13.76 -27.11
C GLY A 41 9.97 -12.46 -26.65
N ILE A 42 9.36 -11.29 -26.81
CA ILE A 42 9.94 -9.99 -26.44
C ILE A 42 9.54 -9.65 -25.00
N PRO A 43 10.50 -9.48 -24.07
CA PRO A 43 10.18 -9.19 -22.68
C PRO A 43 9.64 -7.77 -22.49
N PHE A 44 8.69 -7.62 -21.58
CA PHE A 44 8.18 -6.32 -21.13
C PHE A 44 9.05 -5.68 -20.03
N ILE A 45 9.10 -4.36 -20.04
CA ILE A 45 9.47 -3.56 -18.87
C ILE A 45 8.24 -3.50 -17.97
N ARG A 46 8.25 -4.29 -16.89
CA ARG A 46 7.08 -4.52 -16.03
C ARG A 46 6.99 -3.49 -14.91
N MET A 47 6.16 -2.45 -15.10
CA MET A 47 5.91 -1.41 -14.11
C MET A 47 4.47 -1.47 -13.54
N ASP A 48 3.67 -2.42 -13.98
CA ASP A 48 2.25 -2.62 -13.63
C ASP A 48 2.07 -3.21 -12.22
N GLN A 49 2.96 -4.10 -11.79
CA GLN A 49 2.83 -4.84 -10.53
C GLN A 49 3.71 -4.31 -9.41
N GLY A 50 3.10 -4.03 -8.26
CA GLY A 50 3.80 -3.74 -7.01
C GLY A 50 4.30 -5.00 -6.27
N SER A 51 4.74 -6.05 -6.96
CA SER A 51 5.37 -7.21 -6.33
C SER A 51 6.81 -6.93 -5.95
N PRO A 52 7.33 -7.44 -4.82
CA PRO A 52 8.74 -7.34 -4.48
C PRO A 52 9.64 -7.91 -5.58
N GLY A 53 10.80 -7.28 -5.78
CA GLY A 53 11.79 -7.71 -6.76
C GLY A 53 13.16 -8.02 -6.12
N LEU A 54 13.27 -7.89 -4.83
CA LEU A 54 14.44 -8.29 -4.03
C LEU A 54 14.24 -9.69 -3.44
N PRO A 55 15.32 -10.38 -3.07
CA PRO A 55 15.23 -11.69 -2.43
C PRO A 55 14.38 -11.65 -1.16
N VAL A 56 13.68 -12.76 -0.91
CA VAL A 56 12.95 -12.94 0.35
C VAL A 56 13.92 -12.92 1.54
N ASN A 57 13.50 -12.35 2.66
CA ASN A 57 14.30 -12.33 3.88
C ASN A 57 14.56 -13.76 4.37
N HIS A 58 15.82 -14.16 4.44
CA HIS A 58 16.21 -15.55 4.74
C HIS A 58 15.91 -15.95 6.19
N TYR A 59 15.98 -15.02 7.16
CA TYR A 59 15.64 -15.31 8.56
C TYR A 59 14.16 -15.69 8.69
N GLY A 60 13.27 -14.99 7.95
CA GLY A 60 11.86 -15.35 7.90
C GLY A 60 11.64 -16.74 7.33
N VAL A 61 12.34 -17.09 6.24
CA VAL A 61 12.26 -18.42 5.62
C VAL A 61 12.69 -19.52 6.58
N GLU A 62 13.84 -19.34 7.27
CA GLU A 62 14.33 -20.33 8.21
C GLU A 62 13.43 -20.47 9.45
N ALA A 63 12.90 -19.37 9.95
CA ALA A 63 11.95 -19.41 11.06
C ALA A 63 10.62 -20.10 10.67
N GLU A 64 10.14 -19.91 9.43
CA GLU A 64 8.97 -20.63 8.92
C GLU A 64 9.21 -22.14 8.81
N LYS A 65 10.33 -22.56 8.24
CA LYS A 65 10.72 -23.98 8.20
C LYS A 65 10.78 -24.59 9.59
N ALA A 66 11.45 -23.91 10.53
CA ALA A 66 11.56 -24.38 11.91
C ALA A 66 10.17 -24.48 12.60
N ALA A 67 9.26 -23.60 12.30
CA ALA A 67 7.88 -23.66 12.80
C ALA A 67 7.13 -24.87 12.22
N LEU A 68 7.28 -25.14 10.93
CA LEU A 68 6.67 -26.32 10.27
C LEU A 68 7.25 -27.62 10.85
N ASP A 69 8.57 -27.69 11.11
CA ASP A 69 9.23 -28.86 11.73
C ASP A 69 8.70 -29.13 13.15
N ARG A 70 8.27 -28.07 13.88
CA ARG A 70 7.58 -28.22 15.18
C ARG A 70 6.13 -28.69 15.06
N GLY A 71 5.60 -28.84 13.83
CA GLY A 71 4.24 -29.35 13.60
C GLY A 71 3.13 -28.29 13.81
N VAL A 72 3.44 -26.99 13.77
CA VAL A 72 2.43 -25.91 14.00
C VAL A 72 1.29 -25.92 12.98
N GLY A 73 1.49 -26.55 11.81
CA GLY A 73 0.47 -26.67 10.78
C GLY A 73 -0.65 -27.67 11.08
N SER A 74 -0.55 -28.45 12.17
CA SER A 74 -1.55 -29.46 12.52
C SER A 74 -2.73 -28.92 13.33
N GLN A 75 -2.67 -27.69 13.81
CA GLN A 75 -3.69 -27.07 14.67
C GLN A 75 -4.03 -25.66 14.19
N TYR A 76 -5.26 -25.24 14.44
CA TYR A 76 -5.65 -23.85 14.24
C TYR A 76 -4.91 -22.94 15.25
N PRO A 77 -4.29 -21.85 14.79
CA PRO A 77 -3.77 -20.85 15.70
C PRO A 77 -4.90 -20.13 16.43
N ALA A 78 -4.57 -19.44 17.53
CA ALA A 78 -5.52 -18.55 18.18
C ALA A 78 -6.04 -17.50 17.20
N ALA A 79 -7.31 -17.13 17.30
CA ALA A 79 -7.94 -16.16 16.39
C ALA A 79 -7.23 -14.80 16.40
N ASP A 80 -6.67 -14.39 17.54
CA ASP A 80 -5.94 -13.16 17.75
C ASP A 80 -4.42 -13.29 17.49
N GLY A 81 -3.96 -14.49 17.06
CA GLY A 81 -2.57 -14.75 16.67
C GLY A 81 -1.69 -15.38 17.75
N VAL A 82 -0.47 -15.73 17.37
CA VAL A 82 0.50 -16.32 18.29
C VAL A 82 1.14 -15.25 19.17
N PRO A 83 1.37 -15.52 20.48
CA PRO A 83 1.93 -14.55 21.43
C PRO A 83 3.26 -13.95 20.96
N GLU A 84 4.14 -14.76 20.41
CA GLU A 84 5.47 -14.35 19.93
C GLU A 84 5.39 -13.25 18.86
N LEU A 85 4.42 -13.35 17.93
CA LEU A 85 4.23 -12.31 16.92
C LEU A 85 3.71 -11.01 17.53
N LYS A 86 2.75 -11.11 18.45
CA LYS A 86 2.13 -9.96 19.11
C LYS A 86 3.14 -9.17 19.96
N GLU A 87 3.98 -9.88 20.71
CA GLU A 87 5.07 -9.29 21.51
C GLU A 87 6.13 -8.62 20.62
N ALA A 88 6.58 -9.31 19.56
CA ALA A 88 7.51 -8.76 18.60
C ALA A 88 6.95 -7.53 17.88
N ALA A 89 5.66 -7.54 17.53
CA ALA A 89 4.96 -6.43 16.88
C ALA A 89 4.89 -5.18 17.78
N SER A 90 4.48 -5.36 19.04
CA SER A 90 4.44 -4.26 20.03
C SER A 90 5.82 -3.61 20.17
N ARG A 91 6.87 -4.42 20.30
CA ARG A 91 8.24 -3.94 20.40
C ARG A 91 8.73 -3.25 19.12
N PHE A 92 8.36 -3.78 17.93
CA PHE A 92 8.70 -3.20 16.64
C PHE A 92 8.04 -1.83 16.44
N VAL A 93 6.77 -1.69 16.80
CA VAL A 93 6.06 -0.41 16.77
C VAL A 93 6.77 0.61 17.67
N LYS A 94 7.16 0.23 18.89
CA LYS A 94 7.94 1.10 19.75
C LYS A 94 9.29 1.47 19.14
N ALA A 95 9.99 0.50 18.56
CA ALA A 95 11.34 0.70 18.03
C ALA A 95 11.42 1.65 16.84
N PHE A 96 10.41 1.66 15.97
CA PHE A 96 10.47 2.40 14.70
C PHE A 96 9.44 3.53 14.56
N LEU A 97 8.38 3.54 15.38
CA LEU A 97 7.37 4.61 15.40
C LEU A 97 7.40 5.43 16.69
N ASP A 98 8.08 4.96 17.73
CA ASP A 98 8.05 5.51 19.10
C ASP A 98 6.63 5.60 19.69
N ILE A 99 5.81 4.60 19.39
CA ILE A 99 4.44 4.46 19.89
C ILE A 99 4.37 3.28 20.86
N ASP A 100 3.74 3.50 22.02
CA ASP A 100 3.43 2.44 22.97
C ASP A 100 2.08 1.80 22.59
N ILE A 101 2.10 0.49 22.36
CA ILE A 101 0.93 -0.33 22.06
C ILE A 101 1.10 -1.69 22.72
N THR A 102 0.04 -2.22 23.30
CA THR A 102 0.11 -3.55 23.92
C THR A 102 0.11 -4.68 22.89
N PRO A 103 0.74 -5.83 23.19
CA PRO A 103 0.68 -7.00 22.32
C PRO A 103 -0.74 -7.42 21.92
N ARG A 104 -1.73 -7.22 22.83
CA ARG A 104 -3.13 -7.52 22.57
C ARG A 104 -3.69 -6.79 21.35
N SER A 105 -3.28 -5.54 21.16
CA SER A 105 -3.76 -4.66 20.08
C SER A 105 -3.05 -4.86 18.75
N CYS A 106 -2.04 -5.75 18.70
CA CYS A 106 -1.34 -6.15 17.48
C CYS A 106 -1.98 -7.42 16.92
N VAL A 107 -2.84 -7.29 15.92
CA VAL A 107 -3.66 -8.37 15.36
C VAL A 107 -3.09 -8.85 14.03
N PRO A 108 -2.70 -10.13 13.87
CA PRO A 108 -2.26 -10.67 12.59
C PRO A 108 -3.41 -10.75 11.60
N THR A 109 -3.11 -10.50 10.33
CA THR A 109 -4.05 -10.60 9.22
C THR A 109 -3.42 -11.27 8.01
N THR A 110 -4.23 -11.92 7.18
CA THR A 110 -3.79 -12.57 5.94
C THR A 110 -3.49 -11.52 4.87
N GLY A 111 -2.38 -10.80 5.08
CA GLY A 111 -1.99 -9.59 4.35
C GLY A 111 -2.83 -8.37 4.77
N SER A 112 -2.32 -7.15 4.49
CA SER A 112 -3.02 -5.89 4.79
C SER A 112 -4.39 -5.78 4.11
N VAL A 113 -4.60 -6.49 2.99
CA VAL A 113 -5.89 -6.52 2.28
C VAL A 113 -7.00 -7.13 3.15
N ALA A 114 -6.72 -8.21 3.87
CA ALA A 114 -7.68 -8.77 4.84
C ALA A 114 -7.88 -7.83 6.04
N GLY A 115 -6.80 -7.20 6.49
CA GLY A 115 -6.83 -6.20 7.57
C GLY A 115 -7.69 -4.99 7.22
N SER A 116 -7.51 -4.39 6.04
CA SER A 116 -8.34 -3.27 5.58
C SER A 116 -9.80 -3.67 5.41
N TYR A 117 -10.07 -4.85 4.85
CA TYR A 117 -11.43 -5.34 4.66
C TYR A 117 -12.18 -5.48 5.99
N GLY A 118 -11.58 -6.16 6.97
CA GLY A 118 -12.18 -6.29 8.30
C GLY A 118 -12.33 -4.95 9.01
N SER A 119 -11.34 -4.08 8.89
CA SER A 119 -11.38 -2.73 9.48
C SER A 119 -12.48 -1.87 8.87
N PHE A 120 -12.69 -1.91 7.56
CA PHE A 120 -13.82 -1.21 6.92
C PHE A 120 -15.16 -1.67 7.48
N ILE A 121 -15.36 -2.98 7.61
CA ILE A 121 -16.58 -3.54 8.20
C ILE A 121 -16.79 -3.00 9.63
N ALA A 122 -15.77 -3.10 10.48
CA ALA A 122 -15.88 -2.62 11.86
C ALA A 122 -16.14 -1.11 11.94
N CYS A 123 -15.40 -0.31 11.16
CA CYS A 123 -15.50 1.14 11.18
C CYS A 123 -16.86 1.64 10.70
N THR A 124 -17.38 1.11 9.59
CA THR A 124 -18.64 1.55 8.98
C THR A 124 -19.88 1.09 9.74
N GLN A 125 -19.73 0.14 10.66
CA GLN A 125 -20.85 -0.44 11.42
C GLN A 125 -20.86 -0.04 12.90
N ARG A 126 -19.82 0.65 13.41
CA ARG A 126 -19.69 0.99 14.82
C ARG A 126 -20.65 2.06 15.33
N ILE A 127 -21.08 2.99 14.47
CA ILE A 127 -21.96 4.11 14.80
C ILE A 127 -23.03 4.24 13.72
N PRO A 128 -24.33 4.17 14.04
CA PRO A 128 -25.40 4.42 13.08
C PRO A 128 -25.26 5.79 12.40
N GLY A 129 -25.40 5.83 11.10
CA GLY A 129 -25.27 7.07 10.30
C GLY A 129 -23.84 7.47 9.96
N LYS A 130 -22.82 6.88 10.56
CA LYS A 130 -21.40 7.02 10.20
C LYS A 130 -20.93 5.80 9.41
N ASN A 131 -21.16 5.76 8.12
CA ASN A 131 -20.94 4.56 7.30
C ASN A 131 -20.13 4.81 6.02
N LYS A 132 -19.61 6.02 5.82
CA LYS A 132 -18.73 6.34 4.70
C LYS A 132 -17.26 6.28 5.10
N VAL A 133 -16.40 5.98 4.12
CA VAL A 133 -14.94 6.06 4.26
C VAL A 133 -14.40 7.19 3.40
N LEU A 134 -13.53 8.04 3.97
CA LEU A 134 -12.84 9.09 3.24
C LEU A 134 -11.49 8.58 2.76
N PHE A 135 -11.25 8.63 1.46
CA PHE A 135 -9.96 8.36 0.85
C PHE A 135 -9.17 9.65 0.65
N ILE A 136 -7.97 9.71 1.19
CA ILE A 136 -6.97 10.70 0.80
C ILE A 136 -6.20 10.08 -0.37
N ASP A 137 -6.65 10.38 -1.57
CA ASP A 137 -6.11 9.85 -2.82
C ASP A 137 -4.88 10.64 -3.32
N PRO A 138 -4.10 10.06 -4.25
CA PRO A 138 -4.31 8.76 -4.88
C PRO A 138 -4.06 7.60 -3.92
N GLY A 139 -4.73 6.47 -4.14
CA GLY A 139 -4.70 5.34 -3.23
C GLY A 139 -4.69 3.96 -3.91
N PHE A 140 -4.68 2.92 -3.10
CA PHE A 140 -4.68 1.54 -3.58
C PHE A 140 -6.09 1.13 -4.02
N PRO A 141 -6.34 0.85 -5.34
CA PRO A 141 -7.69 0.67 -5.88
C PRO A 141 -8.50 -0.48 -5.25
N ILE A 142 -7.83 -1.50 -4.72
CA ILE A 142 -8.48 -2.65 -4.10
C ILE A 142 -9.34 -2.22 -2.90
N GLN A 143 -8.92 -1.20 -2.15
CA GLN A 143 -9.64 -0.73 -0.96
C GLN A 143 -11.05 -0.19 -1.31
N LYS A 144 -11.18 0.56 -2.41
CA LYS A 144 -12.50 0.98 -2.92
C LYS A 144 -13.35 -0.22 -3.41
N SER A 145 -12.71 -1.21 -4.01
CA SER A 145 -13.39 -2.45 -4.40
C SER A 145 -13.91 -3.24 -3.20
N GLN A 146 -13.20 -3.21 -2.07
CA GLN A 146 -13.68 -3.81 -0.81
C GLN A 146 -14.95 -3.11 -0.31
N LEU A 147 -15.02 -1.77 -0.37
CA LEU A 147 -16.24 -1.04 0.01
C LEU A 147 -17.43 -1.38 -0.89
N ARG A 148 -17.20 -1.56 -2.20
CA ARG A 148 -18.27 -2.03 -3.11
C ARG A 148 -18.83 -3.40 -2.69
N ILE A 149 -17.95 -4.33 -2.27
CA ILE A 149 -18.36 -5.67 -1.81
C ILE A 149 -19.26 -5.58 -0.58
N ILE A 150 -18.94 -4.71 0.38
CA ILE A 150 -19.73 -4.56 1.62
C ILE A 150 -20.90 -3.58 1.48
N GLY A 151 -21.06 -2.93 0.31
CA GLY A 151 -22.12 -1.96 0.08
C GLY A 151 -21.95 -0.64 0.85
N ALA A 152 -20.71 -0.29 1.23
CA ALA A 152 -20.42 0.98 1.88
C ALA A 152 -20.07 2.06 0.85
N GLU A 153 -20.41 3.30 1.18
CA GLU A 153 -20.07 4.47 0.38
C GLU A 153 -18.73 5.06 0.78
N TRP A 154 -18.18 5.93 -0.07
CA TRP A 154 -16.98 6.69 0.23
C TRP A 154 -17.04 8.10 -0.34
N GLU A 155 -16.23 8.96 0.27
CA GLU A 155 -15.81 10.25 -0.26
C GLU A 155 -14.33 10.18 -0.61
N GLU A 156 -13.87 11.02 -1.53
CA GLU A 156 -12.47 11.03 -1.95
C GLU A 156 -12.02 12.43 -2.37
N PHE A 157 -10.74 12.70 -2.25
CA PHE A 157 -10.09 13.86 -2.85
C PHE A 157 -8.61 13.57 -3.12
N ASP A 158 -8.07 14.15 -4.20
CA ASP A 158 -6.63 14.10 -4.49
C ASP A 158 -5.89 15.11 -3.59
N ILE A 159 -4.92 14.62 -2.83
CA ILE A 159 -4.16 15.42 -1.87
C ILE A 159 -3.19 16.41 -2.56
N TYR A 160 -2.90 16.25 -3.84
CA TYR A 160 -1.86 17.01 -4.54
C TYR A 160 -2.01 18.53 -4.35
N HIS A 161 -3.24 19.03 -4.37
CA HIS A 161 -3.54 20.46 -4.20
C HIS A 161 -3.80 20.87 -2.74
N TYR A 162 -3.76 19.95 -1.80
CA TYR A 162 -4.12 20.19 -0.40
C TYR A 162 -3.00 19.80 0.57
N ARG A 163 -1.73 20.07 0.20
CA ARG A 163 -0.57 19.75 1.04
C ARG A 163 -0.38 20.79 2.15
N GLY A 164 0.26 20.36 3.26
CA GLY A 164 0.53 21.19 4.41
C GLY A 164 -0.75 21.76 5.06
N ALA A 165 -0.76 23.04 5.38
CA ALA A 165 -1.87 23.70 6.08
C ALA A 165 -3.21 23.65 5.30
N ALA A 166 -3.18 23.61 3.96
CA ALA A 166 -4.39 23.54 3.14
C ALA A 166 -5.19 22.23 3.36
N LEU A 167 -4.55 21.18 3.88
CA LEU A 167 -5.19 19.93 4.21
C LEU A 167 -6.26 20.08 5.30
N HIS A 168 -6.05 21.01 6.27
CA HIS A 168 -6.98 21.22 7.37
C HIS A 168 -8.39 21.57 6.86
N ASP A 169 -8.51 22.62 6.06
CA ASP A 169 -9.81 23.12 5.61
C ASP A 169 -10.50 22.13 4.68
N LYS A 170 -9.72 21.43 3.84
CA LYS A 170 -10.25 20.39 2.96
C LYS A 170 -10.85 19.23 3.78
N LEU A 171 -10.09 18.68 4.72
CA LEU A 171 -10.57 17.60 5.58
C LEU A 171 -11.77 18.04 6.42
N GLU A 172 -11.68 19.18 7.09
CA GLU A 172 -12.76 19.66 7.94
C GLU A 172 -14.05 19.87 7.16
N SER A 173 -13.97 20.39 5.92
CA SER A 173 -15.14 20.60 5.07
C SER A 173 -15.92 19.29 4.79
N ILE A 174 -15.21 18.17 4.67
CA ILE A 174 -15.80 16.85 4.46
C ILE A 174 -16.33 16.26 5.77
N LEU A 175 -15.50 16.31 6.84
CA LEU A 175 -15.84 15.70 8.12
C LEU A 175 -17.03 16.34 8.83
N LYS A 176 -17.35 17.60 8.51
CA LYS A 176 -18.57 18.30 8.99
C LYS A 176 -19.88 17.65 8.58
N SER A 177 -19.89 16.79 7.56
CA SER A 177 -21.08 16.00 7.17
C SER A 177 -21.56 15.10 8.31
N GLY A 178 -20.61 14.62 9.13
CA GLY A 178 -20.88 13.75 10.29
C GLY A 178 -21.08 12.27 9.94
N ASP A 179 -21.02 11.88 8.67
CA ASP A 179 -21.25 10.50 8.17
C ASP A 179 -19.96 9.72 7.87
N ILE A 180 -18.78 10.35 7.98
CA ILE A 180 -17.48 9.70 7.77
C ILE A 180 -17.12 8.83 8.99
N ALA A 181 -16.98 7.53 8.76
CA ALA A 181 -16.60 6.54 9.77
C ALA A 181 -15.08 6.39 9.91
N ALA A 182 -14.36 6.45 8.77
CA ALA A 182 -12.93 6.28 8.72
C ALA A 182 -12.29 7.14 7.62
N ILE A 183 -11.01 7.46 7.81
CA ILE A 183 -10.11 8.03 6.80
C ILE A 183 -9.08 6.97 6.47
N ILE A 184 -8.70 6.82 5.18
CA ILE A 184 -7.64 5.92 4.77
C ILE A 184 -6.67 6.59 3.80
N TYR A 185 -5.39 6.30 3.95
CA TYR A 185 -4.29 6.66 3.06
C TYR A 185 -3.10 5.72 3.25
N SER A 186 -2.14 5.71 2.32
CA SER A 186 -0.86 5.02 2.49
C SER A 186 0.30 5.99 2.65
N ASN A 187 1.30 5.62 3.49
CA ASN A 187 2.46 6.47 3.80
C ASN A 187 3.73 5.61 3.97
N PRO A 188 4.74 5.69 3.07
CA PRO A 188 4.72 6.33 1.75
C PRO A 188 3.58 5.87 0.84
N ASN A 189 3.17 6.74 -0.08
CA ASN A 189 1.96 6.55 -0.87
C ASN A 189 2.16 5.56 -2.04
N ASN A 190 1.16 4.77 -2.31
CA ASN A 190 0.96 4.06 -3.57
C ASN A 190 -0.25 4.67 -4.29
N PRO A 191 -0.09 5.30 -5.46
CA PRO A 191 1.00 5.20 -6.43
C PRO A 191 2.04 6.33 -6.43
N ALA A 192 1.77 7.44 -5.77
CA ALA A 192 2.46 8.71 -6.00
C ALA A 192 3.84 8.79 -5.33
N TRP A 193 4.11 7.94 -4.35
CA TRP A 193 5.30 7.95 -3.50
C TRP A 193 5.43 9.20 -2.62
N ILE A 194 4.41 10.05 -2.57
CA ILE A 194 4.38 11.15 -1.62
C ILE A 194 4.40 10.61 -0.18
N CYS A 195 5.06 11.36 0.71
CA CYS A 195 5.10 11.08 2.13
C CYS A 195 4.40 12.24 2.87
N LEU A 196 3.50 11.90 3.78
CA LEU A 196 2.86 12.91 4.64
C LEU A 196 3.86 13.40 5.68
N GLU A 197 3.92 14.72 5.84
CA GLU A 197 4.76 15.34 6.85
C GLU A 197 4.08 15.35 8.23
N GLU A 198 4.87 15.57 9.27
CA GLU A 198 4.37 15.59 10.67
C GLU A 198 3.22 16.61 10.89
N GLU A 199 3.25 17.76 10.21
CA GLU A 199 2.18 18.75 10.28
C GLU A 199 0.87 18.21 9.70
N GLU A 200 0.93 17.52 8.55
CA GLU A 200 -0.21 16.91 7.87
C GLU A 200 -0.82 15.78 8.72
N LEU A 201 0.03 14.92 9.27
CA LEU A 201 -0.39 13.84 10.19
C LEU A 201 -1.02 14.41 11.47
N ALA A 202 -0.49 15.51 11.99
CA ALA A 202 -1.08 16.19 13.13
C ALA A 202 -2.45 16.81 12.82
N ILE A 203 -2.65 17.35 11.62
CA ILE A 203 -3.95 17.85 11.15
C ILE A 203 -4.95 16.69 11.08
N ILE A 204 -4.59 15.58 10.40
CA ILE A 204 -5.43 14.39 10.28
C ILE A 204 -5.81 13.86 11.66
N GLY A 205 -4.84 13.67 12.55
CA GLY A 205 -5.07 13.11 13.89
C GLY A 205 -5.97 13.97 14.77
N ARG A 206 -5.76 15.30 14.76
CA ARG A 206 -6.61 16.24 15.53
C ARG A 206 -8.05 16.24 15.03
N LEU A 207 -8.25 16.32 13.72
CA LEU A 207 -9.59 16.29 13.13
C LEU A 207 -10.27 14.94 13.32
N ALA A 208 -9.53 13.83 13.21
CA ALA A 208 -10.04 12.49 13.49
C ALA A 208 -10.55 12.36 14.93
N THR A 209 -9.83 12.93 15.91
CA THR A 209 -10.26 12.99 17.31
C THR A 209 -11.51 13.86 17.48
N GLN A 210 -11.50 15.06 16.89
CA GLN A 210 -12.59 16.03 17.00
C GLN A 210 -13.90 15.49 16.44
N TYR A 211 -13.85 14.79 15.32
CA TYR A 211 -15.03 14.26 14.61
C TYR A 211 -15.33 12.79 14.93
N ASP A 212 -14.62 12.15 15.87
CA ASP A 212 -14.73 10.72 16.18
C ASP A 212 -14.65 9.81 14.95
N VAL A 213 -13.60 10.01 14.14
CA VAL A 213 -13.30 9.24 12.93
C VAL A 213 -12.07 8.38 13.19
N ILE A 214 -12.03 7.16 12.64
CA ILE A 214 -10.88 6.27 12.75
C ILE A 214 -9.95 6.50 11.55
N VAL A 215 -8.64 6.66 11.81
CA VAL A 215 -7.64 6.77 10.75
C VAL A 215 -7.02 5.41 10.50
N MET A 216 -7.14 4.92 9.26
CA MET A 216 -6.51 3.70 8.78
C MET A 216 -5.26 4.09 7.99
N GLU A 217 -4.09 3.95 8.59
CA GLU A 217 -2.81 4.28 7.97
C GLU A 217 -2.19 3.01 7.37
N ASP A 218 -2.14 2.94 6.03
CA ASP A 218 -1.54 1.81 5.31
C ASP A 218 -0.02 2.01 5.19
N LEU A 219 0.72 1.27 6.00
CA LEU A 219 2.17 1.29 6.11
C LEU A 219 2.83 0.14 5.33
N ALA A 220 2.27 -0.23 4.18
CA ALA A 220 2.83 -1.31 3.35
C ALA A 220 4.27 -1.04 2.90
N TYR A 221 4.68 0.22 2.79
CA TYR A 221 6.02 0.68 2.41
C TYR A 221 6.76 1.29 3.61
N PHE A 222 6.60 0.70 4.76
CA PHE A 222 7.08 1.16 6.05
C PHE A 222 8.57 1.54 6.03
N CYS A 223 8.91 2.74 6.52
CA CYS A 223 10.27 3.30 6.55
C CYS A 223 10.99 3.41 5.19
N MET A 224 10.26 3.36 4.07
CA MET A 224 10.88 3.41 2.74
C MET A 224 10.99 4.85 2.17
N ASP A 225 10.84 5.88 2.99
CA ASP A 225 11.30 7.23 2.64
C ASP A 225 12.83 7.30 2.84
N PHE A 226 13.57 6.94 1.80
CA PHE A 226 15.03 6.81 1.83
C PHE A 226 15.79 8.15 1.89
N ARG A 227 15.08 9.29 1.93
CA ARG A 227 15.66 10.59 2.25
C ARG A 227 16.08 10.69 3.72
N ARG A 228 15.52 9.80 4.56
CA ARG A 228 15.80 9.69 6.01
C ARG A 228 16.32 8.29 6.31
N ASP A 229 17.28 8.20 7.23
CA ASP A 229 17.72 6.90 7.72
C ASP A 229 16.90 6.49 8.96
N MET A 230 15.84 5.74 8.71
CA MET A 230 14.94 5.21 9.74
C MET A 230 15.25 3.75 10.10
N GLY A 231 16.45 3.25 9.75
CA GLY A 231 16.84 1.86 9.94
C GLY A 231 17.37 1.52 11.35
N HIS A 232 17.37 2.46 12.29
CA HIS A 232 17.94 2.31 13.63
C HIS A 232 16.84 2.15 14.68
N PRO A 233 16.67 0.94 15.26
CA PRO A 233 15.62 0.71 16.25
C PRO A 233 15.85 1.52 17.53
N PHE A 234 14.79 2.13 18.07
CA PHE A 234 14.78 2.96 19.28
C PHE A 234 15.58 4.27 19.19
N GLU A 235 15.96 4.66 18.00
CA GLU A 235 16.71 5.90 17.75
C GLU A 235 16.00 6.75 16.67
N PRO A 236 15.94 8.09 16.84
CA PRO A 236 15.41 8.96 15.80
C PRO A 236 16.35 8.99 14.57
N PRO A 237 15.82 9.28 13.35
CA PRO A 237 14.42 9.65 13.11
C PRO A 237 13.51 8.43 13.08
N TYR A 238 12.36 8.55 13.79
CA TYR A 238 11.30 7.56 13.72
C TYR A 238 10.43 7.79 12.49
N ALA A 239 9.75 6.74 12.02
CA ALA A 239 8.78 6.87 10.94
C ALA A 239 7.63 7.80 11.35
N PRO A 240 7.26 8.78 10.51
CA PRO A 240 6.09 9.62 10.76
C PRO A 240 4.82 8.76 10.80
N THR A 241 3.91 9.05 11.74
CA THR A 241 2.65 8.33 11.87
C THR A 241 1.58 9.19 12.53
N VAL A 242 0.32 9.01 12.12
CA VAL A 242 -0.84 9.64 12.74
C VAL A 242 -1.04 9.21 14.20
N ALA A 243 -0.52 8.06 14.59
CA ALA A 243 -0.64 7.51 15.94
C ALA A 243 -0.06 8.39 17.05
N ARG A 244 0.79 9.38 16.70
CA ARG A 244 1.29 10.38 17.65
C ARG A 244 0.27 11.46 17.99
N TYR A 245 -0.80 11.60 17.19
CA TYR A 245 -1.71 12.75 17.24
C TYR A 245 -3.16 12.38 17.56
N THR A 246 -3.47 11.09 17.62
CA THR A 246 -4.81 10.59 17.96
C THR A 246 -4.72 9.18 18.50
N ASP A 247 -5.71 8.79 19.33
CA ASP A 247 -5.93 7.40 19.72
C ASP A 247 -6.94 6.69 18.78
N ASN A 248 -7.50 7.39 17.79
CA ASN A 248 -8.44 6.81 16.83
C ASN A 248 -7.67 6.28 15.60
N TYR A 249 -6.75 5.34 15.77
CA TYR A 249 -5.94 4.83 14.67
C TYR A 249 -5.95 3.30 14.53
N ILE A 250 -5.74 2.87 13.30
CA ILE A 250 -5.41 1.51 12.89
C ILE A 250 -4.20 1.61 11.94
N LEU A 251 -3.06 1.04 12.34
CA LEU A 251 -1.86 0.95 11.50
C LEU A 251 -1.81 -0.43 10.83
N MET A 252 -1.59 -0.47 9.52
CA MET A 252 -1.47 -1.72 8.76
C MET A 252 -0.02 -1.95 8.36
N LEU A 253 0.69 -2.81 9.09
CA LEU A 253 2.10 -3.16 8.87
C LEU A 253 2.20 -4.45 8.06
N SER A 254 2.81 -4.39 6.88
CA SER A 254 2.92 -5.54 5.97
C SER A 254 4.32 -6.10 5.89
N SER A 255 4.47 -7.42 5.95
CA SER A 255 5.73 -8.11 5.65
C SER A 255 6.08 -8.08 4.15
N SER A 256 5.09 -7.73 3.29
CA SER A 256 5.19 -7.91 1.83
C SER A 256 6.34 -7.16 1.18
N LYS A 257 6.62 -5.91 1.63
CA LYS A 257 7.59 -5.05 0.95
C LYS A 257 8.91 -4.95 1.72
N ILE A 258 8.84 -4.68 3.03
CA ILE A 258 10.04 -4.50 3.86
C ILE A 258 10.87 -5.77 4.03
N PHE A 259 10.26 -6.96 3.91
CA PHE A 259 10.95 -8.26 4.01
C PHE A 259 10.84 -9.11 2.73
N SER A 260 10.29 -8.55 1.64
CA SER A 260 10.01 -9.31 0.40
C SER A 260 9.21 -10.60 0.63
N TYR A 261 8.26 -10.56 1.58
CA TYR A 261 7.52 -11.74 2.06
C TYR A 261 6.07 -11.78 1.55
N ALA A 262 5.83 -11.20 0.37
CA ALA A 262 4.48 -10.97 -0.17
C ALA A 262 3.70 -12.27 -0.45
N GLY A 263 4.37 -13.35 -0.86
CA GLY A 263 3.75 -14.64 -1.16
C GLY A 263 3.13 -15.31 0.06
N GLN A 264 3.64 -15.04 1.24
CA GLN A 264 3.22 -15.68 2.49
C GLN A 264 2.01 -15.02 3.17
N ARG A 265 1.50 -13.93 2.60
CA ARG A 265 0.27 -13.27 3.03
C ARG A 265 0.20 -12.98 4.54
N MET A 266 1.22 -12.29 5.08
CA MET A 266 1.28 -11.94 6.50
C MET A 266 1.38 -10.44 6.70
N ALA A 267 0.53 -9.89 7.57
CA ALA A 267 0.53 -8.50 7.99
C ALA A 267 -0.01 -8.36 9.42
N LEU A 268 0.12 -7.17 9.97
CA LEU A 268 -0.45 -6.79 11.26
C LEU A 268 -1.41 -5.63 11.07
N THR A 269 -2.52 -5.68 11.79
CA THR A 269 -3.42 -4.57 12.04
C THR A 269 -3.22 -4.14 13.49
N CYS A 270 -2.47 -3.05 13.70
CA CYS A 270 -2.15 -2.51 15.02
C CYS A 270 -3.15 -1.40 15.38
N ILE A 271 -3.96 -1.64 16.39
CA ILE A 271 -5.06 -0.76 16.81
C ILE A 271 -4.63 -0.05 18.08
N SER A 272 -4.89 1.25 18.25
CA SER A 272 -4.59 1.89 19.53
C SER A 272 -5.28 1.15 20.69
N ASP A 273 -4.63 1.04 21.84
CA ASP A 273 -5.21 0.32 23.00
C ASP A 273 -6.56 0.92 23.41
N LYS A 274 -6.70 2.25 23.35
CA LYS A 274 -7.96 2.92 23.66
C LYS A 274 -9.08 2.58 22.68
N LEU A 275 -8.79 2.56 21.37
CA LEU A 275 -9.75 2.16 20.35
C LEU A 275 -10.08 0.67 20.48
N PHE A 276 -9.07 -0.17 20.73
CA PHE A 276 -9.25 -1.62 20.87
C PHE A 276 -10.27 -1.95 21.97
N GLU A 277 -10.22 -1.24 23.11
CA GLU A 277 -11.10 -1.45 24.26
C GLU A 277 -12.41 -0.65 24.23
N LYS A 278 -12.57 0.23 23.23
CA LYS A 278 -13.75 1.08 23.13
C LYS A 278 -15.01 0.26 22.82
N HIS A 279 -16.05 0.47 23.61
CA HIS A 279 -17.33 -0.20 23.46
C HIS A 279 -18.26 0.56 22.50
N TYR A 280 -18.91 -0.16 21.59
CA TYR A 280 -19.87 0.37 20.64
C TYR A 280 -21.18 -0.45 20.69
N PRO A 281 -22.30 0.12 21.16
CA PRO A 281 -23.57 -0.60 21.26
C PRO A 281 -24.06 -1.17 19.93
N ALA A 282 -23.83 -0.47 18.81
CA ALA A 282 -24.21 -0.95 17.49
C ALA A 282 -23.45 -2.21 17.05
N LEU A 283 -22.18 -2.36 17.45
CA LEU A 283 -21.44 -3.60 17.23
C LEU A 283 -21.97 -4.73 18.11
N ALA A 284 -22.25 -4.46 19.40
CA ALA A 284 -22.83 -5.44 20.29
C ALA A 284 -24.16 -6.00 19.78
N GLU A 285 -25.04 -5.13 19.31
CA GLU A 285 -26.33 -5.49 18.72
C GLU A 285 -26.17 -6.33 17.46
N ARG A 286 -25.30 -5.89 16.54
CA ARG A 286 -25.12 -6.53 15.23
C ARG A 286 -24.47 -7.90 15.34
N TYR A 287 -23.43 -8.03 16.19
CA TYR A 287 -22.60 -9.25 16.27
C TYR A 287 -22.98 -10.16 17.42
N HIS A 288 -23.92 -9.75 18.26
CA HIS A 288 -24.35 -10.48 19.47
C HIS A 288 -23.17 -10.80 20.39
N ASP A 289 -22.23 -9.85 20.51
CA ASP A 289 -21.02 -9.94 21.34
C ASP A 289 -20.94 -8.77 22.35
N ALA A 290 -19.79 -8.58 22.97
CA ALA A 290 -19.61 -7.49 23.95
C ALA A 290 -19.53 -6.09 23.34
N GLY A 291 -19.47 -5.96 22.00
CA GLY A 291 -19.35 -4.67 21.31
C GLY A 291 -18.04 -3.94 21.55
N VAL A 292 -17.02 -4.62 22.05
CA VAL A 292 -15.66 -4.07 22.23
C VAL A 292 -14.95 -4.11 20.89
N PHE A 293 -14.56 -2.96 20.36
CA PHE A 293 -14.10 -2.79 18.97
C PHE A 293 -13.07 -3.84 18.54
N GLY A 294 -11.97 -3.98 19.30
CA GLY A 294 -10.91 -4.92 18.95
C GLY A 294 -11.36 -6.39 19.04
N GLN A 295 -12.19 -6.74 20.02
CA GLN A 295 -12.72 -8.09 20.17
C GLN A 295 -13.68 -8.44 19.02
N THR A 296 -14.59 -7.53 18.68
CA THR A 296 -15.52 -7.68 17.56
C THR A 296 -14.75 -7.81 16.24
N LEU A 297 -13.72 -6.95 16.01
CA LEU A 297 -12.89 -7.05 14.82
C LEU A 297 -12.20 -8.40 14.71
N VAL A 298 -11.60 -8.90 15.79
CA VAL A 298 -10.87 -10.18 15.79
C VAL A 298 -11.81 -11.38 15.68
N ALA A 299 -12.76 -11.51 16.60
CA ALA A 299 -13.54 -12.74 16.77
C ALA A 299 -14.78 -12.78 15.85
N SER A 300 -15.43 -11.64 15.64
CA SER A 300 -16.71 -11.59 14.90
C SER A 300 -16.54 -11.18 13.43
N ILE A 301 -15.40 -10.58 13.04
CA ILE A 301 -15.17 -10.15 11.65
C ILE A 301 -14.00 -10.91 11.02
N LEU A 302 -12.76 -10.71 11.47
CA LEU A 302 -11.58 -11.32 10.83
C LEU A 302 -11.61 -12.84 10.91
N TYR A 303 -12.02 -13.40 12.05
CA TYR A 303 -12.15 -14.86 12.18
C TYR A 303 -13.17 -15.44 11.21
N MET A 304 -14.28 -14.72 10.94
CA MET A 304 -15.29 -15.16 9.94
C MET A 304 -14.78 -15.05 8.50
N ILE A 305 -13.77 -14.20 8.23
CA ILE A 305 -13.18 -14.06 6.89
C ILE A 305 -12.16 -15.18 6.61
N THR A 306 -11.31 -15.53 7.59
CA THR A 306 -10.14 -16.41 7.35
C THR A 306 -9.97 -17.56 8.34
N SER A 307 -10.77 -17.63 9.40
CA SER A 307 -10.59 -18.55 10.54
C SER A 307 -9.20 -18.46 11.21
N GLY A 308 -8.56 -17.29 11.15
CA GLY A 308 -7.21 -17.05 11.63
C GLY A 308 -6.17 -16.99 10.52
N CYS A 309 -4.93 -16.70 10.89
CA CYS A 309 -3.80 -16.58 9.96
C CYS A 309 -2.94 -17.86 10.00
N THR A 310 -2.23 -18.14 8.90
CA THR A 310 -1.30 -19.28 8.80
C THR A 310 -0.29 -19.24 9.95
N ALA A 311 -0.22 -20.32 10.74
CA ALA A 311 0.61 -20.38 11.94
C ALA A 311 2.11 -20.22 11.63
N SER A 312 2.64 -20.95 10.62
CA SER A 312 4.07 -20.92 10.28
C SER A 312 4.54 -19.50 9.88
N THR A 313 3.73 -18.78 9.12
CA THR A 313 4.05 -17.42 8.66
C THR A 313 4.02 -16.40 9.80
N GLN A 314 3.24 -16.63 10.86
CA GLN A 314 3.24 -15.80 12.06
C GLN A 314 4.58 -15.91 12.80
N TYR A 315 5.14 -17.10 12.97
CA TYR A 315 6.46 -17.30 13.57
C TYR A 315 7.57 -16.69 12.71
N ALA A 316 7.47 -16.81 11.39
CA ALA A 316 8.41 -16.16 10.47
C ALA A 316 8.40 -14.63 10.64
N TYR A 317 7.22 -14.03 10.69
CA TYR A 317 7.09 -12.59 10.83
C TYR A 317 7.55 -12.12 12.22
N ALA A 318 7.21 -12.88 13.27
CA ALA A 318 7.71 -12.61 14.62
C ALA A 318 9.23 -12.53 14.67
N GLU A 319 9.92 -13.49 14.05
CA GLU A 319 11.38 -13.53 14.02
C GLU A 319 11.98 -12.34 13.24
N MET A 320 11.41 -12.00 12.07
CA MET A 320 11.86 -10.85 11.29
C MET A 320 11.68 -9.53 12.07
N LEU A 321 10.55 -9.34 12.76
CA LEU A 321 10.33 -8.18 13.60
C LEU A 321 11.28 -8.12 14.79
N ARG A 322 11.50 -9.26 15.47
CA ARG A 322 12.42 -9.38 16.59
C ARG A 322 13.86 -9.02 16.18
N LEU A 323 14.36 -9.62 15.11
CA LEU A 323 15.71 -9.36 14.62
C LEU A 323 15.88 -7.92 14.11
N SER A 324 14.81 -7.30 13.58
CA SER A 324 14.85 -5.88 13.22
C SER A 324 14.97 -4.99 14.46
N THR A 325 14.26 -5.30 15.55
CA THR A 325 14.37 -4.53 16.80
C THR A 325 15.67 -4.75 17.55
N GLU A 326 16.39 -5.82 17.24
CA GLU A 326 17.74 -6.11 17.76
C GLU A 326 18.86 -5.56 16.86
N GLY A 327 18.50 -4.94 15.72
CA GLY A 327 19.46 -4.37 14.77
C GLY A 327 20.18 -5.42 13.89
N THR A 328 19.78 -6.69 13.94
CA THR A 328 20.34 -7.75 13.10
C THR A 328 19.83 -7.63 11.65
N ILE A 329 18.57 -7.27 11.46
CA ILE A 329 17.97 -6.95 10.17
C ILE A 329 17.83 -5.43 10.06
N ASN A 330 18.47 -4.83 9.06
CA ASN A 330 18.21 -3.46 8.66
C ASN A 330 17.39 -3.45 7.35
N PHE A 331 16.07 -3.63 7.49
CA PHE A 331 15.15 -3.70 6.34
C PHE A 331 15.13 -2.41 5.52
N VAL A 332 15.49 -1.26 6.10
CA VAL A 332 15.61 0.02 5.36
C VAL A 332 16.80 -0.04 4.41
N ALA A 333 17.95 -0.47 4.91
CA ALA A 333 19.14 -0.67 4.07
C ALA A 333 18.91 -1.76 3.01
N ASP A 334 18.29 -2.88 3.38
CA ASP A 334 18.00 -4.01 2.50
C ASP A 334 17.07 -3.62 1.32
N THR A 335 16.18 -2.66 1.51
CA THR A 335 15.23 -2.21 0.48
C THR A 335 15.65 -0.95 -0.27
N ARG A 336 16.78 -0.34 0.08
CA ARG A 336 17.29 0.91 -0.55
C ARG A 336 17.53 0.79 -2.05
N GLU A 337 17.75 -0.41 -2.55
CA GLU A 337 17.87 -0.70 -3.97
C GLU A 337 16.67 -0.18 -4.79
N TYR A 338 15.45 -0.13 -4.20
CA TYR A 338 14.29 0.44 -4.89
C TYR A 338 14.45 1.94 -5.18
N ALA A 339 15.11 2.69 -4.30
CA ALA A 339 15.40 4.10 -4.54
C ALA A 339 16.41 4.29 -5.68
N LEU A 340 17.46 3.49 -5.74
CA LEU A 340 18.46 3.53 -6.82
C LEU A 340 17.82 3.20 -8.17
N ARG A 341 16.91 2.24 -8.19
CA ARG A 341 16.13 1.90 -9.38
C ARG A 341 15.23 3.06 -9.81
N ALA A 342 14.51 3.68 -8.86
CA ALA A 342 13.63 4.82 -9.14
C ALA A 342 14.41 6.00 -9.75
N GLU A 343 15.54 6.38 -9.15
CA GLU A 343 16.40 7.45 -9.64
C GLU A 343 16.82 7.22 -11.09
N ARG A 344 17.32 6.02 -11.40
CA ARG A 344 17.76 5.67 -12.75
C ARG A 344 16.61 5.62 -13.75
N MET A 345 15.49 5.01 -13.37
CA MET A 345 14.31 4.91 -14.26
C MET A 345 13.70 6.30 -14.51
N LYS A 346 13.56 7.14 -13.48
CA LYS A 346 13.07 8.53 -13.65
C LYS A 346 13.94 9.30 -14.64
N ARG A 347 15.28 9.18 -14.54
CA ARG A 347 16.20 9.84 -15.47
C ARG A 347 15.96 9.37 -16.91
N ILE A 348 15.84 8.06 -17.16
CA ILE A 348 15.56 7.53 -18.50
C ILE A 348 14.26 8.14 -19.06
N PHE A 349 13.20 8.24 -18.26
CA PHE A 349 11.96 8.85 -18.70
C PHE A 349 12.13 10.35 -19.00
N THR A 350 12.72 11.10 -18.06
CA THR A 350 12.84 12.57 -18.21
C THR A 350 13.79 12.97 -19.34
N ASP A 351 14.85 12.21 -19.60
CA ASP A 351 15.75 12.43 -20.73
C ASP A 351 15.05 12.16 -22.09
N ASN A 352 13.89 11.49 -22.07
CA ASN A 352 13.06 11.20 -23.25
C ASN A 352 11.70 11.94 -23.22
N GLY A 353 11.64 13.13 -22.63
CA GLY A 353 10.51 14.05 -22.72
C GLY A 353 9.35 13.79 -21.77
N PHE A 354 9.44 12.78 -20.91
CA PHE A 354 8.46 12.58 -19.86
C PHE A 354 8.67 13.55 -18.67
N HIS A 355 7.64 13.74 -17.88
CA HIS A 355 7.71 14.51 -16.63
C HIS A 355 7.19 13.68 -15.45
N VAL A 356 7.67 13.98 -14.25
CA VAL A 356 7.14 13.40 -13.00
C VAL A 356 5.83 14.12 -12.67
N VAL A 357 4.75 13.36 -12.40
CA VAL A 357 3.42 13.94 -12.17
C VAL A 357 3.27 14.43 -10.73
N TYR A 358 3.52 13.55 -9.76
CA TYR A 358 3.61 13.92 -8.35
C TYR A 358 5.08 14.17 -8.03
N ASP A 359 5.51 15.39 -8.20
CA ASP A 359 6.92 15.79 -8.15
C ASP A 359 7.36 16.38 -6.81
N TYR A 360 6.40 16.81 -5.97
CA TYR A 360 6.66 17.46 -4.69
C TYR A 360 5.92 16.83 -3.51
N ASP A 361 6.63 16.74 -2.39
CA ASP A 361 6.11 16.53 -1.03
C ASP A 361 6.08 17.86 -0.31
N ALA A 362 4.90 18.43 -0.12
CA ALA A 362 4.67 19.71 0.57
C ALA A 362 5.79 20.76 0.37
N THR A 363 6.98 20.56 0.96
CA THR A 363 8.10 21.50 0.99
C THR A 363 9.34 21.05 0.22
N GLN A 364 9.39 19.82 -0.29
CA GLN A 364 10.59 19.24 -0.92
C GLN A 364 10.21 18.34 -2.12
N PRO A 365 11.15 18.07 -3.04
CA PRO A 365 10.91 17.10 -4.09
C PRO A 365 10.53 15.72 -3.55
N VAL A 366 9.65 15.02 -4.27
CA VAL A 366 9.28 13.64 -3.94
C VAL A 366 10.52 12.74 -3.96
N GLY A 367 10.61 11.83 -2.98
CA GLY A 367 11.72 10.90 -2.87
C GLY A 367 11.75 9.84 -3.96
N ASP A 368 12.81 9.04 -3.95
CA ASP A 368 12.94 7.84 -4.76
C ASP A 368 12.57 6.60 -3.94
N GLY A 369 11.88 5.63 -4.58
CA GLY A 369 11.49 4.43 -3.88
C GLY A 369 10.81 3.39 -4.75
N PHE A 370 9.75 2.78 -4.20
CA PHE A 370 9.10 1.64 -4.85
C PHE A 370 8.25 2.04 -6.06
N PHE A 371 7.73 3.28 -6.06
CA PHE A 371 6.94 3.86 -7.15
C PHE A 371 7.40 5.27 -7.48
N PHE A 372 7.06 5.70 -8.67
CA PHE A 372 6.97 7.09 -9.09
C PHE A 372 5.89 7.23 -10.17
N THR A 373 5.56 8.46 -10.54
CA THR A 373 4.50 8.74 -11.52
C THR A 373 5.05 9.55 -12.67
N ILE A 374 4.65 9.22 -13.89
CA ILE A 374 5.09 9.88 -15.10
C ILE A 374 3.92 10.28 -15.99
N GLY A 375 4.06 11.41 -16.66
CA GLY A 375 3.21 11.89 -17.73
C GLY A 375 4.02 12.21 -18.99
N TYR A 376 3.33 12.39 -20.12
CA TYR A 376 3.97 12.73 -21.39
C TYR A 376 3.08 13.70 -22.17
N GLY A 377 3.58 14.92 -22.42
CA GLY A 377 2.81 15.96 -23.08
C GLY A 377 1.42 16.15 -22.46
N GLU A 378 0.42 16.20 -23.30
CA GLU A 378 -1.00 16.30 -22.90
C GLU A 378 -1.73 14.94 -22.88
N MET A 379 -1.03 13.82 -22.98
CA MET A 379 -1.65 12.49 -22.97
C MET A 379 -2.33 12.24 -21.64
N THR A 380 -3.57 11.75 -21.71
CA THR A 380 -4.26 11.22 -20.51
C THR A 380 -3.56 9.96 -20.00
N GLY A 381 -3.76 9.62 -18.75
CA GLY A 381 -3.16 8.41 -18.19
C GLY A 381 -3.57 7.13 -18.93
N GLY A 382 -4.79 7.09 -19.48
CA GLY A 382 -5.28 5.96 -20.29
C GLY A 382 -4.63 5.88 -21.66
N GLU A 383 -4.43 7.02 -22.34
CA GLU A 383 -3.72 7.09 -23.62
C GLU A 383 -2.27 6.69 -23.44
N LEU A 384 -1.58 7.25 -22.44
CA LEU A 384 -0.18 6.93 -22.15
C LEU A 384 0.00 5.44 -21.80
N LEU A 385 -0.89 4.86 -20.98
CA LEU A 385 -0.90 3.43 -20.70
C LEU A 385 -0.98 2.60 -21.97
N THR A 386 -1.92 2.96 -22.87
CA THR A 386 -2.15 2.22 -24.12
C THR A 386 -0.96 2.35 -25.06
N GLU A 387 -0.42 3.57 -25.23
CA GLU A 387 0.74 3.77 -26.08
C GLU A 387 1.99 3.03 -25.55
N LEU A 388 2.27 3.09 -24.25
CA LEU A 388 3.41 2.38 -23.66
C LEU A 388 3.38 0.86 -23.91
N LEU A 389 2.19 0.24 -23.99
CA LEU A 389 2.08 -1.18 -24.33
C LEU A 389 2.68 -1.51 -25.69
N TYR A 390 2.54 -0.63 -26.70
CA TYR A 390 3.13 -0.82 -28.03
C TYR A 390 4.66 -0.81 -28.01
N TYR A 391 5.27 -0.19 -26.99
CA TYR A 391 6.73 -0.16 -26.78
C TYR A 391 7.20 -1.19 -25.76
N GLY A 392 6.33 -2.12 -25.36
CA GLY A 392 6.67 -3.18 -24.42
C GLY A 392 6.92 -2.71 -22.99
N VAL A 393 6.20 -1.67 -22.57
CA VAL A 393 6.20 -1.13 -21.20
C VAL A 393 4.80 -1.25 -20.64
N SER A 394 4.65 -1.93 -19.50
CA SER A 394 3.37 -2.04 -18.80
C SER A 394 3.35 -1.13 -17.57
N SER A 395 2.26 -0.41 -17.39
CA SER A 395 2.04 0.55 -16.30
C SER A 395 0.59 0.55 -15.86
N ILE A 396 0.17 1.49 -15.01
CA ILE A 396 -1.22 1.64 -14.58
C ILE A 396 -1.61 3.10 -14.65
N SER A 397 -2.75 3.40 -15.27
CA SER A 397 -3.29 4.75 -15.31
C SER A 397 -3.57 5.28 -13.90
N LEU A 398 -3.16 6.51 -13.62
CA LEU A 398 -3.39 7.18 -12.33
C LEU A 398 -4.88 7.35 -12.04
N SER A 399 -5.73 7.50 -13.07
CA SER A 399 -7.18 7.62 -12.90
C SER A 399 -7.81 6.43 -12.16
N THR A 400 -7.21 5.23 -12.27
CA THR A 400 -7.69 4.05 -11.54
C THR A 400 -7.39 4.08 -10.04
N THR A 401 -6.57 5.03 -9.60
CA THR A 401 -6.14 5.19 -8.20
C THR A 401 -6.84 6.33 -7.46
N GLY A 402 -7.80 6.99 -8.12
CA GLY A 402 -8.48 8.18 -7.58
C GLY A 402 -7.70 9.48 -7.79
N SER A 403 -6.61 9.45 -8.56
CA SER A 403 -5.86 10.65 -8.92
C SER A 403 -6.66 11.54 -9.87
N GLU A 404 -6.62 12.84 -9.61
CA GLU A 404 -7.11 13.89 -10.50
C GLU A 404 -6.03 14.30 -11.54
N GLN A 405 -4.78 13.82 -11.35
CA GLN A 405 -3.67 14.09 -12.25
C GLN A 405 -3.62 13.08 -13.40
N GLN A 406 -3.13 13.53 -14.57
CA GLN A 406 -2.95 12.67 -15.73
C GLN A 406 -1.56 12.03 -15.72
N GLY A 407 -1.50 10.76 -16.11
CA GLY A 407 -0.25 10.00 -16.17
C GLY A 407 -0.41 8.55 -15.74
N VAL A 408 0.73 7.89 -15.54
CA VAL A 408 0.78 6.49 -15.15
C VAL A 408 1.72 6.26 -13.96
N ARG A 409 1.45 5.20 -13.19
CA ARG A 409 2.33 4.71 -12.14
C ARG A 409 3.44 3.85 -12.72
N ALA A 410 4.68 4.14 -12.37
CA ALA A 410 5.84 3.30 -12.62
C ALA A 410 6.27 2.57 -11.34
N CYS A 411 6.28 1.24 -11.37
CA CYS A 411 6.82 0.41 -10.30
C CYS A 411 8.28 0.04 -10.60
N THR A 412 9.17 0.24 -9.63
CA THR A 412 10.62 0.01 -9.78
C THR A 412 11.05 -1.41 -9.44
N SER A 413 10.18 -2.15 -8.76
CA SER A 413 10.55 -3.38 -8.06
C SER A 413 11.05 -4.50 -8.98
N ARG A 414 10.50 -4.60 -10.19
CA ARG A 414 10.84 -5.66 -11.16
C ARG A 414 11.97 -5.27 -12.11
N MET A 415 12.47 -4.03 -11.99
CA MET A 415 13.59 -3.58 -12.83
C MET A 415 14.87 -4.33 -12.49
N ARG A 416 15.57 -4.80 -13.53
CA ARG A 416 16.84 -5.52 -13.43
C ARG A 416 17.88 -4.81 -14.28
N SER A 417 19.17 -5.02 -13.96
CA SER A 417 20.27 -4.32 -14.60
C SER A 417 20.29 -4.45 -16.12
N GLU A 418 19.97 -5.62 -16.64
CA GLU A 418 19.94 -5.91 -18.09
C GLU A 418 18.79 -5.22 -18.86
N LEU A 419 17.80 -4.68 -18.15
CA LEU A 419 16.63 -4.03 -18.77
C LEU A 419 16.80 -2.53 -18.94
N TYR A 420 17.80 -1.89 -18.33
CA TYR A 420 17.94 -0.42 -18.43
C TYR A 420 18.26 0.06 -19.86
N GLU A 421 19.17 -0.61 -20.56
CA GLU A 421 19.49 -0.27 -21.94
C GLU A 421 18.28 -0.48 -22.85
N VAL A 422 17.53 -1.56 -22.63
CA VAL A 422 16.29 -1.85 -23.35
C VAL A 422 15.23 -0.77 -23.07
N MET A 423 15.10 -0.32 -21.83
CA MET A 423 14.17 0.73 -21.46
C MET A 423 14.55 2.07 -22.09
N GLU A 424 15.82 2.44 -22.04
CA GLU A 424 16.33 3.67 -22.64
C GLU A 424 16.05 3.72 -24.15
N GLU A 425 16.36 2.64 -24.88
CA GLU A 425 16.07 2.54 -26.29
C GLU A 425 14.56 2.64 -26.60
N ARG A 426 13.72 1.98 -25.81
CA ARG A 426 12.26 2.02 -25.99
C ARG A 426 11.69 3.43 -25.75
N MET A 427 12.17 4.13 -24.72
CA MET A 427 11.71 5.49 -24.42
C MET A 427 12.24 6.50 -25.45
N ARG A 428 13.43 6.31 -25.95
CA ARG A 428 13.96 7.10 -27.06
C ARG A 428 13.09 6.96 -28.32
N VAL A 429 12.76 5.73 -28.70
CA VAL A 429 11.89 5.47 -29.87
C VAL A 429 10.47 6.00 -29.63
N PHE A 430 9.95 5.87 -28.40
CA PHE A 430 8.66 6.46 -28.01
C PHE A 430 8.66 7.98 -28.25
N HIS A 431 9.70 8.67 -27.78
CA HIS A 431 9.84 10.12 -27.93
C HIS A 431 9.98 10.55 -29.40
N GLU A 432 10.70 9.79 -30.21
CA GLU A 432 10.84 10.04 -31.67
C GLU A 432 9.50 9.88 -32.40
N ASP A 433 8.69 8.90 -32.02
CA ASP A 433 7.37 8.66 -32.63
C ASP A 433 6.29 9.67 -32.09
N HIS A 434 6.53 10.32 -30.93
CA HIS A 434 5.63 11.30 -30.28
C HIS A 434 6.38 12.59 -29.93
N PRO A 435 6.86 13.39 -30.90
CA PRO A 435 7.57 14.62 -30.60
C PRO A 435 6.68 15.63 -29.89
N LEU A 436 7.19 16.29 -28.82
CA LEU A 436 6.50 17.32 -28.02
C LEU A 436 6.51 18.68 -28.70
#